data_c9fc76d76c86ca138c7bcd0147c62c34
#
_entry.id   c9fc76d76c86ca138c7bcd0147c62c34
#
_cell.length_a   1.000
_cell.length_b   1.000
_cell.length_c   1.000
_cell.angle_alpha   90.00
_cell.angle_beta   90.00
_cell.angle_gamma   90.00
#
_symmetry.space_group_name_H-M   'P 1'
#
loop_
_entity.id
_entity.type
_entity.pdbx_description
1 polymer ?
#
loop_
_entity_poly.entity_id
_entity_poly.type
_entity_poly.pdbx_seq_one_letter_code
_entity_poly.pdbx_strand_id
1 'polypeptide(L)'
;EVPINKRGRYLEKEFVWDYPRPPRLEVCSKEIKIIFGKCIAKTDYSYRVLETSHPPTFYLPRKAFKEEILIPTHVKTFCEWKGEAEYFNIKSTDGRISKKGAWTYNYPSDEFIKIKGYVAIYPNSVDSCFLDFEEVKSQEGDFYGGWITSDIIGPFKGGSGSLGW
;
A
#
# COMPACT_ATOMS: atom_id res chain seq x y z
N GLU A 1 -18.66 -6.24 20.22
CA GLU A 1 -17.45 -7.01 20.50
C GLU A 1 -16.31 -6.55 19.61
N VAL A 2 -15.12 -6.31 20.19
CA VAL A 2 -13.94 -5.85 19.44
C VAL A 2 -13.24 -7.07 18.84
N PRO A 3 -13.03 -7.12 17.51
CA PRO A 3 -12.33 -8.24 16.90
C PRO A 3 -10.89 -8.33 17.36
N ILE A 4 -10.35 -9.55 17.33
CA ILE A 4 -8.98 -9.84 17.75
C ILE A 4 -8.22 -10.36 16.54
N ASN A 5 -6.97 -9.88 16.34
CA ASN A 5 -6.11 -10.40 15.28
C ASN A 5 -5.51 -11.76 15.66
N LYS A 6 -4.76 -12.39 14.73
CA LYS A 6 -4.15 -13.71 14.97
C LYS A 6 -3.13 -13.74 16.12
N ARG A 7 -2.64 -12.58 16.56
CA ARG A 7 -1.76 -12.46 17.73
C ARG A 7 -2.52 -12.26 19.04
N GLY A 8 -3.86 -12.26 19.01
CA GLY A 8 -4.68 -12.03 20.19
C GLY A 8 -4.81 -10.57 20.60
N ARG A 9 -4.45 -9.62 19.73
CA ARG A 9 -4.59 -8.19 20.00
C ARG A 9 -5.96 -7.71 19.54
N TYR A 10 -6.56 -6.81 20.30
CA TYR A 10 -7.78 -6.14 19.89
C TYR A 10 -7.49 -5.22 18.71
N LEU A 11 -8.40 -5.23 17.72
CA LEU A 11 -8.33 -4.35 16.57
C LEU A 11 -9.24 -3.16 16.79
N GLU A 12 -8.66 -1.97 16.83
CA GLU A 12 -9.42 -0.73 16.82
C GLU A 12 -9.88 -0.45 15.40
N LYS A 13 -11.19 -0.21 15.23
CA LYS A 13 -11.76 0.10 13.92
C LYS A 13 -11.45 1.53 13.53
N GLU A 14 -11.06 1.72 12.28
CA GLU A 14 -10.85 3.04 11.68
C GLU A 14 -11.83 3.23 10.53
N PHE A 15 -12.49 4.39 10.54
CA PHE A 15 -13.41 4.76 9.47
C PHE A 15 -12.69 5.68 8.49
N VAL A 16 -12.59 5.26 7.22
CA VAL A 16 -11.82 6.00 6.22
C VAL A 16 -12.39 7.39 5.95
N TRP A 17 -13.67 7.62 6.25
CA TRP A 17 -14.27 8.96 6.11
C TRP A 17 -13.83 9.93 7.20
N ASP A 18 -13.18 9.44 8.26
CA ASP A 18 -12.55 10.28 9.30
C ASP A 18 -11.11 10.65 8.95
N TYR A 19 -10.54 10.07 7.88
CA TYR A 19 -9.20 10.40 7.45
C TYR A 19 -9.12 11.81 6.85
N PRO A 20 -7.96 12.48 6.93
CA PRO A 20 -7.83 13.86 6.50
C PRO A 20 -7.72 14.02 4.99
N ARG A 21 -8.02 15.24 4.54
CA ARG A 21 -7.70 15.73 3.20
C ARG A 21 -7.22 17.17 3.36
N PRO A 22 -5.96 17.50 3.00
CA PRO A 22 -4.98 16.65 2.28
C PRO A 22 -4.52 15.43 3.08
N PRO A 23 -3.96 14.42 2.38
CA PRO A 23 -3.53 13.16 3.01
C PRO A 23 -2.45 13.36 4.06
N ARG A 24 -2.39 12.46 5.03
CA ARG A 24 -1.40 12.48 6.11
C ARG A 24 -0.59 11.19 6.14
N LEU A 25 0.71 11.33 6.44
CA LEU A 25 1.60 10.21 6.71
C LEU A 25 1.53 9.79 8.17
N GLU A 26 1.61 8.48 8.39
CA GLU A 26 1.70 7.89 9.72
C GLU A 26 2.66 6.70 9.71
N VAL A 27 3.52 6.61 10.72
CA VAL A 27 4.40 5.45 10.89
C VAL A 27 3.55 4.24 11.26
N CYS A 28 3.89 3.08 10.67
CA CYS A 28 3.27 1.80 10.99
C CYS A 28 4.35 0.81 11.42
N SER A 29 4.15 0.17 12.56
CA SER A 29 5.07 -0.84 13.10
C SER A 29 4.52 -2.27 12.99
N LYS A 30 3.41 -2.47 12.29
CA LYS A 30 2.85 -3.80 12.03
C LYS A 30 3.73 -4.56 11.05
N GLU A 31 3.79 -5.89 11.19
CA GLU A 31 4.53 -6.72 10.26
C GLU A 31 3.83 -6.76 8.90
N ILE A 32 4.59 -6.51 7.84
CA ILE A 32 4.12 -6.62 6.47
C ILE A 32 4.92 -7.71 5.78
N LYS A 33 4.21 -8.58 5.05
CA LYS A 33 4.81 -9.64 4.26
C LYS A 33 4.12 -9.69 2.90
N ILE A 34 4.92 -9.74 1.83
CA ILE A 34 4.40 -9.78 0.47
C ILE A 34 4.88 -11.07 -0.20
N ILE A 35 3.93 -11.81 -0.76
CA ILE A 35 4.17 -13.09 -1.42
C ILE A 35 3.93 -12.95 -2.92
N PHE A 36 4.92 -13.34 -3.72
CA PHE A 36 4.77 -13.46 -5.16
C PHE A 36 5.64 -14.65 -5.61
N GLY A 37 5.02 -15.81 -5.67
CA GLY A 37 5.69 -17.09 -5.65
C GLY A 37 6.09 -17.45 -4.22
N LYS A 38 7.23 -16.98 -3.78
CA LYS A 38 7.65 -16.98 -2.37
C LYS A 38 7.61 -15.56 -1.82
N CYS A 39 8.08 -15.37 -0.58
CA CYS A 39 8.16 -14.05 0.03
C CYS A 39 9.15 -13.16 -0.74
N ILE A 40 8.67 -12.01 -1.23
CA ILE A 40 9.50 -11.04 -1.95
C ILE A 40 9.84 -9.82 -1.11
N ALA A 41 9.07 -9.55 -0.05
CA ALA A 41 9.31 -8.42 0.84
C ALA A 41 8.79 -8.72 2.24
N LYS A 42 9.51 -8.19 3.25
CA LYS A 42 9.13 -8.31 4.65
C LYS A 42 9.69 -7.14 5.43
N THR A 43 8.88 -6.54 6.28
CA THR A 43 9.30 -5.44 7.16
C THR A 43 8.34 -5.31 8.35
N ASP A 44 8.83 -4.74 9.43
CA ASP A 44 8.01 -4.29 10.57
C ASP A 44 8.03 -2.77 10.70
N TYR A 45 8.44 -2.07 9.65
CA TYR A 45 8.50 -0.62 9.61
C TYR A 45 8.03 -0.12 8.25
N SER A 46 7.01 0.73 8.25
CA SER A 46 6.46 1.32 7.03
C SER A 46 5.82 2.66 7.34
N TYR A 47 5.47 3.39 6.30
CA TYR A 47 4.57 4.54 6.40
C TYR A 47 3.26 4.19 5.74
N ARG A 48 2.16 4.65 6.32
CA ARG A 48 0.87 4.58 5.67
C ARG A 48 0.35 5.98 5.36
N VAL A 49 -0.29 6.12 4.22
CA VAL A 49 -0.93 7.37 3.80
C VAL A 49 -2.42 7.25 4.09
N LEU A 50 -2.93 8.22 4.84
CA LEU A 50 -4.35 8.28 5.23
C LEU A 50 -5.03 9.42 4.49
N GLU A 51 -6.02 9.08 3.69
CA GLU A 51 -6.79 10.04 2.89
C GLU A 51 -8.27 9.70 2.97
N THR A 52 -9.11 10.73 3.13
CA THR A 52 -10.58 10.58 3.20
C THR A 52 -11.10 9.65 2.09
N SER A 53 -11.94 8.70 2.45
CA SER A 53 -12.61 7.73 1.57
C SER A 53 -11.72 6.61 1.00
N HIS A 54 -10.42 6.62 1.29
CA HIS A 54 -9.49 5.58 0.83
C HIS A 54 -9.05 4.69 1.98
N PRO A 55 -8.91 3.37 1.78
CA PRO A 55 -8.14 2.56 2.73
C PRO A 55 -6.68 2.99 2.71
N PRO A 56 -5.91 2.73 3.78
CA PRO A 56 -4.51 3.18 3.84
C PRO A 56 -3.67 2.56 2.73
N THR A 57 -2.77 3.36 2.16
CA THR A 57 -1.73 2.89 1.25
C THR A 57 -0.42 2.78 2.03
N PHE A 58 0.27 1.65 1.91
CA PHE A 58 1.48 1.37 2.67
C PHE A 58 2.72 1.54 1.81
N TYR A 59 3.72 2.22 2.36
CA TYR A 59 5.03 2.47 1.73
C TYR A 59 6.11 1.78 2.54
N LEU A 60 6.80 0.83 1.91
CA LEU A 60 7.82 0.00 2.55
C LEU A 60 9.21 0.51 2.19
N PRO A 61 10.20 0.42 3.12
CA PRO A 61 11.57 0.75 2.77
C PRO A 61 12.05 -0.13 1.61
N ARG A 62 12.87 0.43 0.72
CA ARG A 62 13.40 -0.32 -0.42
C ARG A 62 14.11 -1.60 0.01
N LYS A 63 14.83 -1.55 1.13
CA LYS A 63 15.56 -2.71 1.69
C LYS A 63 14.66 -3.85 2.16
N ALA A 64 13.35 -3.62 2.32
CA ALA A 64 12.41 -4.68 2.66
C ALA A 64 12.24 -5.70 1.53
N PHE A 65 12.54 -5.31 0.30
CA PHE A 65 12.39 -6.13 -0.89
C PHE A 65 13.67 -6.90 -1.17
N LYS A 66 13.51 -8.15 -1.64
CA LYS A 66 14.64 -8.93 -2.14
C LYS A 66 15.23 -8.26 -3.39
N GLU A 67 16.52 -8.51 -3.63
CA GLU A 67 17.22 -7.96 -4.80
C GLU A 67 16.57 -8.46 -6.10
N GLU A 68 16.62 -7.62 -7.13
CA GLU A 68 16.18 -7.92 -8.50
C GLU A 68 14.66 -8.16 -8.65
N ILE A 69 13.87 -7.96 -7.59
CA ILE A 69 12.41 -8.11 -7.64
C ILE A 69 11.74 -6.91 -8.31
N LEU A 70 12.23 -5.70 -8.02
CA LEU A 70 11.67 -4.47 -8.54
C LEU A 70 12.44 -4.05 -9.80
N ILE A 71 11.73 -4.02 -10.94
CA ILE A 71 12.31 -3.71 -12.24
C ILE A 71 11.84 -2.32 -12.65
N PRO A 72 12.74 -1.31 -12.76
CA PRO A 72 12.33 0.04 -13.14
C PRO A 72 11.64 0.07 -14.52
N THR A 73 10.66 0.95 -14.65
CA THR A 73 9.99 1.24 -15.92
C THR A 73 10.18 2.71 -16.28
N HIS A 74 9.68 3.11 -17.45
CA HIS A 74 9.65 4.52 -17.85
C HIS A 74 8.29 5.18 -17.57
N VAL A 75 7.37 4.46 -16.91
CA VAL A 75 6.03 4.97 -16.62
C VAL A 75 6.06 5.90 -15.42
N LYS A 76 5.43 7.05 -15.55
CA LYS A 76 5.31 8.07 -14.51
C LYS A 76 3.89 8.60 -14.45
N THR A 77 3.44 8.94 -13.24
CA THR A 77 2.18 9.66 -13.02
C THR A 77 2.42 10.80 -12.04
N PHE A 78 1.49 11.73 -11.94
CA PHE A 78 1.60 12.87 -11.04
C PHE A 78 0.46 12.85 -10.01
N CYS A 79 0.82 13.02 -8.73
CA CYS A 79 -0.13 13.23 -7.63
C CYS A 79 0.04 14.65 -7.12
N GLU A 80 -1.05 15.42 -7.05
CA GLU A 80 -0.96 16.81 -6.59
C GLU A 80 -0.47 16.95 -5.15
N TRP A 81 -0.68 15.91 -4.31
CA TRP A 81 -0.25 15.93 -2.92
C TRP A 81 1.18 15.42 -2.73
N LYS A 82 1.60 14.38 -3.46
CA LYS A 82 2.84 13.66 -3.22
C LYS A 82 3.94 13.92 -4.24
N GLY A 83 3.60 14.34 -5.46
CA GLY A 83 4.56 14.59 -6.51
C GLY A 83 4.51 13.54 -7.63
N GLU A 84 5.65 13.33 -8.31
CA GLU A 84 5.74 12.39 -9.42
C GLU A 84 6.02 10.98 -8.92
N ALA A 85 5.15 10.04 -9.32
CA ALA A 85 5.32 8.61 -9.05
C ALA A 85 6.03 7.93 -10.21
N GLU A 86 6.99 7.05 -9.90
CA GLU A 86 7.71 6.21 -10.87
C GLU A 86 7.34 4.76 -10.58
N TYR A 87 7.12 3.97 -11.63
CA TYR A 87 6.56 2.63 -11.50
C TYR A 87 7.59 1.55 -11.73
N PHE A 88 7.41 0.42 -11.03
CA PHE A 88 8.20 -0.80 -11.21
C PHE A 88 7.32 -1.92 -11.73
N ASN A 89 7.89 -2.78 -12.58
CA ASN A 89 7.39 -4.12 -12.74
C ASN A 89 7.88 -4.96 -11.56
N ILE A 90 7.10 -5.97 -11.17
CA ILE A 90 7.48 -6.87 -10.07
C ILE A 90 7.75 -8.24 -10.65
N LYS A 91 8.90 -8.81 -10.31
CA LYS A 91 9.26 -10.19 -10.70
C LYS A 91 8.97 -11.13 -9.54
N SER A 92 8.25 -12.21 -9.82
CA SER A 92 8.04 -13.26 -8.83
C SER A 92 9.26 -14.16 -8.69
N THR A 93 9.31 -14.95 -7.63
CA THR A 93 10.37 -15.94 -7.43
C THR A 93 10.27 -17.10 -8.41
N ASP A 94 9.10 -17.30 -9.03
CA ASP A 94 8.86 -18.36 -10.03
C ASP A 94 8.85 -17.82 -11.47
N GLY A 95 9.30 -16.60 -11.71
CA GLY A 95 9.52 -16.02 -13.04
C GLY A 95 8.36 -15.25 -13.64
N ARG A 96 7.25 -15.09 -12.93
CA ARG A 96 6.14 -14.25 -13.40
C ARG A 96 6.51 -12.77 -13.29
N ILE A 97 5.97 -11.95 -14.19
CA ILE A 97 6.17 -10.51 -14.19
C ILE A 97 4.80 -9.82 -14.04
N SER A 98 4.67 -8.97 -13.03
CA SER A 98 3.52 -8.09 -12.85
C SER A 98 3.89 -6.69 -13.32
N LYS A 99 3.24 -6.21 -14.37
CA LYS A 99 3.57 -4.91 -14.96
C LYS A 99 3.01 -3.76 -14.13
N LYS A 100 3.85 -2.79 -13.81
CA LYS A 100 3.48 -1.57 -13.06
C LYS A 100 2.80 -1.87 -11.72
N GLY A 101 3.20 -2.98 -11.08
CA GLY A 101 2.58 -3.43 -9.83
C GLY A 101 3.04 -2.69 -8.59
N ALA A 102 4.09 -1.89 -8.70
CA ALA A 102 4.65 -1.11 -7.58
C ALA A 102 5.03 0.28 -8.05
N TRP A 103 5.14 1.21 -7.09
CA TRP A 103 5.55 2.57 -7.41
C TRP A 103 6.32 3.19 -6.25
N THR A 104 7.04 4.28 -6.56
CA THR A 104 7.81 5.06 -5.58
C THR A 104 7.75 6.54 -5.94
N TYR A 105 8.01 7.38 -4.95
CA TYR A 105 8.22 8.80 -5.13
C TYR A 105 9.68 9.09 -4.82
N ASN A 106 10.51 9.36 -5.84
CA ASN A 106 11.92 9.71 -5.65
C ASN A 106 12.12 11.17 -5.27
N TYR A 107 11.17 12.02 -5.66
CA TYR A 107 11.19 13.45 -5.34
C TYR A 107 9.82 13.88 -4.84
N PRO A 108 9.41 13.37 -3.65
CA PRO A 108 8.11 13.73 -3.10
C PRO A 108 8.07 15.19 -2.67
N SER A 109 6.84 15.74 -2.55
CA SER A 109 6.66 17.05 -1.94
C SER A 109 7.18 17.06 -0.51
N ASP A 110 7.43 18.24 0.06
CA ASP A 110 8.02 18.38 1.39
C ASP A 110 7.24 17.65 2.47
N GLU A 111 5.91 17.66 2.37
CA GLU A 111 5.04 17.01 3.35
C GLU A 111 5.14 15.48 3.32
N PHE A 112 5.63 14.93 2.22
CA PHE A 112 5.79 13.48 2.04
C PHE A 112 7.24 13.05 1.91
N ILE A 113 8.18 13.90 2.33
CA ILE A 113 9.62 13.63 2.18
C ILE A 113 10.05 12.33 2.88
N LYS A 114 9.35 11.90 3.92
CA LYS A 114 9.70 10.69 4.67
C LYS A 114 9.48 9.40 3.86
N ILE A 115 8.65 9.44 2.82
CA ILE A 115 8.46 8.27 1.94
C ILE A 115 9.38 8.28 0.73
N LYS A 116 10.31 9.22 0.63
CA LYS A 116 11.26 9.26 -0.48
C LYS A 116 11.95 7.90 -0.65
N GLY A 117 11.83 7.33 -1.84
CA GLY A 117 12.42 6.04 -2.17
C GLY A 117 11.71 4.83 -1.58
N TYR A 118 10.69 5.01 -0.76
CA TYR A 118 9.85 3.91 -0.27
C TYR A 118 8.96 3.41 -1.39
N VAL A 119 8.57 2.14 -1.30
CA VAL A 119 7.82 1.46 -2.38
C VAL A 119 6.47 1.00 -1.89
N ALA A 120 5.43 1.33 -2.67
CA ALA A 120 4.08 0.84 -2.47
C ALA A 120 3.76 -0.23 -3.52
N ILE A 121 2.90 -1.18 -3.16
CA ILE A 121 2.49 -2.27 -4.03
C ILE A 121 0.96 -2.32 -4.12
N TYR A 122 0.44 -2.56 -5.32
CA TYR A 122 -0.96 -2.94 -5.50
C TYR A 122 -1.15 -4.38 -5.02
N PRO A 123 -2.02 -4.66 -4.04
CA PRO A 123 -2.18 -6.03 -3.56
C PRO A 123 -2.58 -7.03 -4.66
N ASN A 124 -3.33 -6.59 -5.67
CA ASN A 124 -3.74 -7.43 -6.79
C ASN A 124 -2.62 -7.76 -7.77
N SER A 125 -1.47 -7.09 -7.66
CA SER A 125 -0.34 -7.32 -8.57
C SER A 125 0.57 -8.47 -8.13
N VAL A 126 0.33 -9.02 -6.95
CA VAL A 126 1.09 -10.12 -6.37
C VAL A 126 0.14 -11.20 -5.88
N ASP A 127 0.67 -12.31 -5.39
CA ASP A 127 -0.18 -13.41 -4.91
C ASP A 127 -0.93 -13.02 -3.64
N SER A 128 -0.25 -12.41 -2.67
CA SER A 128 -0.88 -11.95 -1.43
C SER A 128 -0.01 -10.95 -0.69
N CYS A 129 -0.68 -10.08 0.06
CA CYS A 129 -0.06 -9.18 1.03
C CYS A 129 -0.66 -9.46 2.39
N PHE A 130 0.17 -9.46 3.43
CA PHE A 130 -0.27 -9.65 4.81
C PHE A 130 0.13 -8.46 5.66
N LEU A 131 -0.81 -7.97 6.45
CA LEU A 131 -0.59 -6.92 7.44
C LEU A 131 -0.91 -7.53 8.80
N ASP A 132 0.11 -7.67 9.64
CA ASP A 132 0.00 -8.25 10.97
C ASP A 132 -0.73 -9.62 10.93
N PHE A 133 -0.32 -10.46 9.96
CA PHE A 133 -0.83 -11.83 9.69
C PHE A 133 -2.24 -11.91 9.09
N GLU A 134 -2.87 -10.78 8.81
CA GLU A 134 -4.15 -10.77 8.09
C GLU A 134 -3.90 -10.55 6.60
N GLU A 135 -4.55 -11.36 5.76
CA GLU A 135 -4.47 -11.16 4.32
C GLU A 135 -5.23 -9.90 3.91
N VAL A 136 -4.56 -9.04 3.16
CA VAL A 136 -5.06 -7.74 2.71
C VAL A 136 -5.93 -7.92 1.48
N LYS A 137 -7.03 -7.15 1.40
CA LYS A 137 -7.83 -7.02 0.19
C LYS A 137 -7.49 -5.72 -0.51
N SER A 138 -7.49 -5.74 -1.84
CA SER A 138 -7.22 -4.57 -2.65
C SER A 138 -8.42 -3.64 -2.71
N GLN A 139 -8.16 -2.33 -2.69
CA GLN A 139 -9.16 -1.32 -3.05
C GLN A 139 -9.60 -1.52 -4.50
N GLU A 140 -10.89 -1.36 -4.78
CA GLU A 140 -11.40 -1.43 -6.15
C GLU A 140 -10.86 -0.25 -6.99
N GLY A 141 -10.76 -0.48 -8.31
CA GLY A 141 -10.24 0.48 -9.27
C GLY A 141 -8.78 0.21 -9.59
N ASP A 142 -8.40 0.46 -10.85
CA ASP A 142 -7.06 0.13 -11.34
C ASP A 142 -5.99 1.12 -10.90
N PHE A 143 -6.39 2.28 -10.39
CA PHE A 143 -5.47 3.36 -10.03
C PHE A 143 -5.12 3.37 -8.54
N TYR A 144 -6.02 2.91 -7.67
CA TYR A 144 -5.88 3.05 -6.23
C TYR A 144 -5.19 1.83 -5.62
N GLY A 145 -4.25 2.08 -4.69
CA GLY A 145 -3.45 1.04 -4.07
C GLY A 145 -3.71 0.84 -2.58
N GLY A 146 -4.88 1.23 -2.09
CA GLY A 146 -5.22 1.08 -0.68
C GLY A 146 -5.34 -0.38 -0.25
N TRP A 147 -5.00 -0.64 1.00
CA TRP A 147 -4.99 -1.96 1.61
C TRP A 147 -6.17 -2.07 2.59
N ILE A 148 -7.06 -3.03 2.35
CA ILE A 148 -8.24 -3.24 3.20
C ILE A 148 -7.99 -4.42 4.13
N THR A 149 -8.11 -4.16 5.43
CA THR A 149 -8.08 -5.16 6.49
C THR A 149 -9.36 -5.06 7.32
N SER A 150 -9.59 -6.01 8.22
CA SER A 150 -10.85 -6.11 8.96
C SER A 150 -11.14 -4.92 9.88
N ASP A 151 -10.09 -4.18 10.26
CA ASP A 151 -10.20 -2.98 11.12
C ASP A 151 -10.47 -1.69 10.34
N ILE A 152 -10.51 -1.74 9.01
CA ILE A 152 -10.71 -0.59 8.14
C ILE A 152 -12.13 -0.62 7.60
N ILE A 153 -12.90 0.43 7.90
CA ILE A 153 -14.33 0.50 7.58
C ILE A 153 -14.58 1.54 6.50
N GLY A 154 -15.27 1.10 5.45
CA GLY A 154 -15.66 1.94 4.30
C GLY A 154 -16.95 2.71 4.52
N PRO A 155 -17.65 3.03 3.41
CA PRO A 155 -17.37 2.60 2.04
C PRO A 155 -16.10 3.24 1.44
N PHE A 156 -15.49 2.55 0.48
CA PHE A 156 -14.21 2.96 -0.11
C PHE A 156 -14.39 3.53 -1.52
N LYS A 157 -13.62 4.57 -1.84
CA LYS A 157 -13.54 5.09 -3.19
C LYS A 157 -12.96 4.02 -4.13
N GLY A 158 -13.39 4.02 -5.39
CA GLY A 158 -12.94 3.06 -6.41
C GLY A 158 -14.05 2.13 -6.86
N GLY A 159 -15.07 1.92 -6.03
CA GLY A 159 -16.23 1.13 -6.40
C GLY A 159 -17.23 1.90 -7.26
N SER A 160 -18.24 1.18 -7.76
CA SER A 160 -19.32 1.76 -8.55
C SER A 160 -20.01 2.90 -7.79
N GLY A 161 -20.24 4.02 -8.46
CA GLY A 161 -20.89 5.18 -7.87
C GLY A 161 -20.02 6.09 -7.02
N SER A 162 -18.72 5.83 -6.93
CA SER A 162 -17.80 6.59 -6.06
C SER A 162 -17.08 7.73 -6.74
N LEU A 163 -17.37 8.03 -7.99
CA LEU A 163 -16.59 8.94 -8.82
C LEU A 163 -16.40 10.35 -8.21
N GLY A 164 -17.39 10.83 -7.50
CA GLY A 164 -17.35 12.16 -6.89
C GLY A 164 -16.81 12.22 -5.44
N TRP A 165 -16.33 11.14 -4.93
CA TRP A 165 -15.90 11.05 -3.51
C TRP A 165 -14.57 11.78 -3.22
#